data_e7e9328d75bbb641581292874fba50e4
#
_entry.id   e7e9328d75bbb641581292874fba50e4
#
_cell.length_a   1.000
_cell.length_b   1.000
_cell.length_c   1.000
_cell.angle_alpha   90.00
_cell.angle_beta   90.00
_cell.angle_gamma   90.00
#
_symmetry.space_group_name_H-M   'P 1'
#
loop_
_entity.id
_entity.type
_entity.pdbx_description
1 polymer ?
#
loop_
_entity_poly.entity_id
_entity_poly.type
_entity_poly.pdbx_seq_one_letter_code
_entity_poly.pdbx_strand_id
1 'polypeptide(L)'
;MPIEQRGVDTIPEAERTSGPRDLLAILLGSNLCLGVVVFGWLPVSFGLGLWASVTSVVAGTLVGVAVTAPLALVSLRTATNLSTSSGAFFGVRGRLVGSVVGLLLSLGYTALTLWIGGDVVVGTLARLTGLPSGGATHAVVYAVLAACTVVGAVFGYGLLLRLSKALAIGMTLLLGLGLVAYGGDLTVAPVADTPYLLGSFWPTWVLAAVAAGLSGPVAFITLLGDYTRYISPARHSSRTVWRTTCLGLVAGLLIPQLFGTYTALAARGALDYAGPLVAASPAWYVVPLLLAATAGTVGNAGLMLYSMGLDLDAILPRVSRARATLVVAAVATAFVFLGHFASDAQSAMTSFVLLLTAIGTPWAVITLIGHARCKGAYDPEALQVYNRRARGGAYWFTAGWHPRATVCWVLGAATGLAAVSTPLYEGPLLALTGGIDCSFVLSGVVGGLLYAVLTPRTATVADVRPKPEAVAS
;
A
#
# COMPACT_ATOMS: atom_id res chain seq x y z
N MET A 1 3.65 -7.78 -26.34
CA MET A 1 2.35 -7.74 -25.63
C MET A 1 1.64 -6.46 -26.03
N PRO A 2 0.33 -6.45 -26.25
CA PRO A 2 -0.40 -5.21 -26.39
C PRO A 2 -0.39 -4.43 -25.06
N ILE A 3 -0.31 -3.10 -25.17
CA ILE A 3 -0.47 -2.21 -24.01
C ILE A 3 -1.90 -2.35 -23.50
N GLU A 4 -2.07 -2.51 -22.19
CA GLU A 4 -3.39 -2.61 -21.56
C GLU A 4 -4.14 -1.28 -21.74
N GLN A 5 -5.31 -1.34 -22.35
CA GLN A 5 -6.14 -0.15 -22.60
C GLN A 5 -7.25 0.04 -21.55
N ARG A 6 -7.53 -0.98 -20.74
CA ARG A 6 -8.59 -0.90 -19.74
C ARG A 6 -8.12 -0.11 -18.53
N GLY A 7 -8.78 1.02 -18.31
CA GLY A 7 -8.62 1.83 -17.12
C GLY A 7 -9.49 1.32 -15.97
N VAL A 8 -10.32 2.17 -15.43
CA VAL A 8 -11.26 1.89 -14.33
C VAL A 8 -12.60 1.30 -14.78
N ASP A 9 -12.72 0.92 -16.05
CA ASP A 9 -13.90 0.27 -16.59
C ASP A 9 -14.16 -1.09 -15.97
N THR A 10 -15.40 -1.56 -16.04
CA THR A 10 -15.78 -2.91 -15.61
C THR A 10 -15.11 -3.94 -16.52
N ILE A 11 -14.41 -4.90 -15.91
CA ILE A 11 -13.77 -6.01 -16.62
C ILE A 11 -14.84 -7.03 -17.05
N PRO A 12 -15.00 -7.31 -18.34
CA PRO A 12 -15.94 -8.34 -18.81
C PRO A 12 -15.64 -9.71 -18.25
N GLU A 13 -16.65 -10.52 -18.00
CA GLU A 13 -16.49 -11.85 -17.37
C GLU A 13 -15.51 -12.76 -18.16
N ALA A 14 -15.50 -12.67 -19.49
CA ALA A 14 -14.59 -13.42 -20.33
C ALA A 14 -13.09 -13.09 -20.10
N GLU A 15 -12.79 -11.86 -19.65
CA GLU A 15 -11.43 -11.39 -19.37
C GLU A 15 -11.01 -11.64 -17.92
N ARG A 16 -11.91 -12.06 -17.04
CA ARG A 16 -11.66 -12.35 -15.63
C ARG A 16 -11.06 -13.74 -15.46
N THR A 17 -9.85 -13.92 -15.98
CA THR A 17 -9.17 -15.24 -16.08
C THR A 17 -8.24 -15.55 -14.92
N SER A 18 -7.95 -14.56 -14.06
CA SER A 18 -7.08 -14.75 -12.90
C SER A 18 -7.75 -15.60 -11.82
N GLY A 19 -6.91 -16.26 -11.02
CA GLY A 19 -7.34 -17.07 -9.90
C GLY A 19 -6.66 -16.71 -8.58
N PRO A 20 -7.02 -17.39 -7.47
CA PRO A 20 -6.40 -17.17 -6.15
C PRO A 20 -4.88 -17.32 -6.15
N ARG A 21 -4.33 -18.25 -6.95
CA ARG A 21 -2.87 -18.44 -7.08
C ARG A 21 -2.19 -17.23 -7.71
N ASP A 22 -2.83 -16.57 -8.66
CA ASP A 22 -2.31 -15.36 -9.30
C ASP A 22 -2.31 -14.18 -8.33
N LEU A 23 -3.39 -14.06 -7.54
CA LEU A 23 -3.48 -13.06 -6.47
C LEU A 23 -2.38 -13.27 -5.40
N LEU A 24 -2.18 -14.53 -4.97
CA LEU A 24 -1.11 -14.85 -4.03
C LEU A 24 0.27 -14.47 -4.59
N ALA A 25 0.53 -14.80 -5.86
CA ALA A 25 1.81 -14.49 -6.51
C ALA A 25 2.04 -12.98 -6.62
N ILE A 26 0.99 -12.19 -6.89
CA ILE A 26 1.08 -10.72 -6.91
C ILE A 26 1.40 -10.19 -5.51
N LEU A 27 0.65 -10.61 -4.48
CA LEU A 27 0.85 -10.12 -3.12
C LEU A 27 2.19 -10.54 -2.52
N LEU A 28 2.71 -11.73 -2.87
CA LEU A 28 4.06 -12.14 -2.47
C LEU A 28 5.13 -11.42 -3.29
N GLY A 29 5.06 -11.53 -4.62
CA GLY A 29 6.12 -11.07 -5.50
C GLY A 29 6.31 -9.55 -5.49
N SER A 30 5.25 -8.78 -5.23
CA SER A 30 5.36 -7.33 -5.11
C SER A 30 5.91 -6.87 -3.76
N ASN A 31 5.69 -7.62 -2.69
CA ASN A 31 6.07 -7.20 -1.35
C ASN A 31 7.44 -7.73 -0.90
N LEU A 32 7.94 -8.81 -1.51
CA LEU A 32 9.28 -9.33 -1.23
C LEU A 32 10.34 -8.41 -1.86
N CYS A 33 10.51 -7.21 -1.32
CA CYS A 33 11.42 -6.19 -1.84
C CYS A 33 12.04 -5.36 -0.70
N LEU A 34 13.15 -4.68 -0.97
CA LEU A 34 13.84 -3.86 0.04
C LEU A 34 13.00 -2.67 0.52
N GLY A 35 12.10 -2.15 -0.31
CA GLY A 35 11.14 -1.13 0.10
C GLY A 35 10.19 -1.58 1.21
N VAL A 36 9.89 -2.89 1.32
CA VAL A 36 9.13 -3.46 2.44
C VAL A 36 10.05 -3.92 3.57
N VAL A 37 11.25 -4.41 3.24
CA VAL A 37 12.27 -4.80 4.22
C VAL A 37 12.60 -3.64 5.17
N VAL A 38 12.71 -2.41 4.66
CA VAL A 38 13.05 -1.23 5.46
C VAL A 38 12.03 -0.95 6.58
N PHE A 39 10.77 -1.35 6.42
CA PHE A 39 9.78 -1.24 7.51
C PHE A 39 10.14 -2.11 8.72
N GLY A 40 10.81 -3.23 8.50
CA GLY A 40 11.34 -4.05 9.60
C GLY A 40 12.53 -3.41 10.34
N TRP A 41 13.25 -2.49 9.69
CA TRP A 41 14.30 -1.69 10.32
C TRP A 41 13.73 -0.62 11.27
N LEU A 42 12.57 -0.03 10.97
CA LEU A 42 11.99 1.06 11.77
C LEU A 42 11.92 0.74 13.28
N PRO A 43 11.38 -0.41 13.74
CA PRO A 43 11.38 -0.73 15.18
C PRO A 43 12.77 -0.73 15.79
N VAL A 44 13.79 -1.19 15.06
CA VAL A 44 15.18 -1.20 15.50
C VAL A 44 15.72 0.22 15.61
N SER A 45 15.42 1.09 14.63
CA SER A 45 15.80 2.50 14.66
C SER A 45 15.10 3.29 15.76
N PHE A 46 13.94 2.81 16.24
CA PHE A 46 13.23 3.37 17.39
C PHE A 46 13.79 2.89 18.76
N GLY A 47 14.84 2.08 18.76
CA GLY A 47 15.48 1.57 19.96
C GLY A 47 14.91 0.24 20.48
N LEU A 48 14.12 -0.49 19.69
CA LEU A 48 13.58 -1.78 20.08
C LEU A 48 14.56 -2.92 19.74
N GLY A 49 14.70 -3.88 20.67
CA GLY A 49 15.43 -5.13 20.42
C GLY A 49 14.61 -6.13 19.59
N LEU A 50 15.20 -7.30 19.29
CA LEU A 50 14.63 -8.31 18.39
C LEU A 50 13.17 -8.65 18.70
N TRP A 51 12.86 -9.12 19.90
CA TRP A 51 11.51 -9.60 20.24
C TRP A 51 10.47 -8.49 20.28
N ALA A 52 10.84 -7.30 20.73
CA ALA A 52 9.96 -6.15 20.73
C ALA A 52 9.65 -5.70 19.29
N SER A 53 10.65 -5.69 18.42
CA SER A 53 10.49 -5.38 16.99
C SER A 53 9.62 -6.42 16.29
N VAL A 54 9.90 -7.72 16.48
CA VAL A 54 9.11 -8.80 15.88
C VAL A 54 7.65 -8.73 16.30
N THR A 55 7.39 -8.59 17.62
CA THR A 55 6.02 -8.57 18.14
C THR A 55 5.25 -7.32 17.67
N SER A 56 5.89 -6.16 17.58
CA SER A 56 5.25 -4.93 17.08
C SER A 56 4.86 -5.06 15.61
N VAL A 57 5.78 -5.54 14.76
CA VAL A 57 5.53 -5.74 13.32
C VAL A 57 4.43 -6.78 13.09
N VAL A 58 4.48 -7.92 13.79
CA VAL A 58 3.46 -8.98 13.66
C VAL A 58 2.09 -8.47 14.11
N ALA A 59 2.00 -7.83 15.28
CA ALA A 59 0.74 -7.31 15.78
C ALA A 59 0.13 -6.26 14.83
N GLY A 60 0.93 -5.29 14.38
CA GLY A 60 0.48 -4.27 13.44
C GLY A 60 0.01 -4.86 12.10
N THR A 61 0.80 -5.79 11.52
CA THR A 61 0.44 -6.45 10.25
C THR A 61 -0.88 -7.23 10.38
N LEU A 62 -1.07 -8.00 11.44
CA LEU A 62 -2.30 -8.78 11.63
C LEU A 62 -3.54 -7.88 11.77
N VAL A 63 -3.42 -6.79 12.53
CA VAL A 63 -4.50 -5.79 12.67
C VAL A 63 -4.80 -5.12 11.32
N GLY A 64 -3.76 -4.70 10.60
CA GLY A 64 -3.91 -4.08 9.29
C GLY A 64 -4.55 -5.02 8.26
N VAL A 65 -4.13 -6.29 8.22
CA VAL A 65 -4.69 -7.31 7.32
C VAL A 65 -6.16 -7.59 7.66
N ALA A 66 -6.54 -7.61 8.94
CA ALA A 66 -7.93 -7.80 9.34
C ALA A 66 -8.88 -6.73 8.76
N VAL A 67 -8.41 -5.48 8.63
CA VAL A 67 -9.16 -4.38 8.01
C VAL A 67 -9.04 -4.41 6.49
N THR A 68 -7.86 -4.68 5.93
CA THR A 68 -7.59 -4.51 4.50
C THR A 68 -8.07 -5.70 3.66
N ALA A 69 -7.84 -6.95 4.11
CA ALA A 69 -8.13 -8.13 3.30
C ALA A 69 -9.59 -8.27 2.86
N PRO A 70 -10.62 -7.92 3.67
CA PRO A 70 -12.02 -8.01 3.22
C PRO A 70 -12.35 -7.05 2.08
N LEU A 71 -11.61 -5.96 1.88
CA LEU A 71 -11.80 -5.02 0.76
C LEU A 71 -11.60 -5.69 -0.62
N ALA A 72 -10.81 -6.75 -0.69
CA ALA A 72 -10.64 -7.56 -1.89
C ALA A 72 -11.97 -8.09 -2.46
N LEU A 73 -12.97 -8.30 -1.60
CA LEU A 73 -14.28 -8.82 -1.98
C LEU A 73 -15.16 -7.79 -2.70
N VAL A 74 -14.91 -6.51 -2.49
CA VAL A 74 -15.66 -5.43 -3.14
C VAL A 74 -15.44 -5.49 -4.65
N SER A 75 -14.20 -5.43 -5.10
CA SER A 75 -13.84 -5.46 -6.53
C SER A 75 -14.04 -6.85 -7.17
N LEU A 76 -13.98 -7.92 -6.38
CA LEU A 76 -14.42 -9.24 -6.81
C LEU A 76 -15.88 -9.22 -7.30
N ARG A 77 -16.75 -8.42 -6.68
CA ARG A 77 -18.18 -8.31 -7.03
C ARG A 77 -18.46 -7.26 -8.10
N THR A 78 -17.75 -6.15 -8.09
CA THR A 78 -17.97 -5.01 -9.00
C THR A 78 -17.20 -5.09 -10.31
N ALA A 79 -16.18 -5.95 -10.38
CA ALA A 79 -15.28 -6.10 -11.54
C ALA A 79 -14.57 -4.79 -11.97
N THR A 80 -14.46 -3.82 -11.06
CA THR A 80 -13.74 -2.57 -11.29
C THR A 80 -12.77 -2.30 -10.13
N ASN A 81 -11.91 -1.27 -10.24
CA ASN A 81 -10.97 -0.94 -9.16
C ASN A 81 -11.71 -0.52 -7.88
N LEU A 82 -11.02 -0.56 -6.75
CA LEU A 82 -11.66 -0.39 -5.45
C LEU A 82 -12.11 1.06 -5.22
N SER A 83 -11.34 2.04 -5.70
CA SER A 83 -11.73 3.46 -5.65
C SER A 83 -13.06 3.70 -6.37
N THR A 84 -13.22 3.17 -7.60
CA THR A 84 -14.50 3.26 -8.34
C THR A 84 -15.62 2.52 -7.63
N SER A 85 -15.34 1.33 -7.08
CA SER A 85 -16.32 0.52 -6.34
C SER A 85 -16.84 1.24 -5.10
N SER A 86 -16.01 2.05 -4.45
CA SER A 86 -16.41 2.87 -3.28
C SER A 86 -17.48 3.90 -3.60
N GLY A 87 -17.68 4.20 -4.90
CA GLY A 87 -18.76 5.06 -5.37
C GLY A 87 -20.15 4.56 -4.98
N ALA A 88 -20.32 3.27 -4.71
CA ALA A 88 -21.56 2.71 -4.13
C ALA A 88 -21.91 3.31 -2.75
N PHE A 89 -20.90 3.77 -2.01
CA PHE A 89 -21.04 4.25 -0.62
C PHE A 89 -20.78 5.76 -0.49
N PHE A 90 -19.85 6.30 -1.29
CA PHE A 90 -19.48 7.72 -1.27
C PHE A 90 -20.17 8.55 -2.37
N GLY A 91 -20.83 7.88 -3.32
CA GLY A 91 -21.38 8.48 -4.53
C GLY A 91 -20.37 8.46 -5.69
N VAL A 92 -20.90 8.54 -6.93
CA VAL A 92 -20.09 8.42 -8.16
C VAL A 92 -19.01 9.49 -8.32
N ARG A 93 -19.18 10.65 -7.68
CA ARG A 93 -18.12 11.68 -7.53
C ARG A 93 -17.37 11.54 -6.22
N GLY A 94 -18.06 11.13 -5.15
CA GLY A 94 -17.45 10.93 -3.83
C GLY A 94 -16.37 9.83 -3.83
N ARG A 95 -16.36 8.90 -4.80
CA ARG A 95 -15.28 7.94 -5.03
C ARG A 95 -13.91 8.59 -5.23
N LEU A 96 -13.87 9.88 -5.63
CA LEU A 96 -12.62 10.64 -5.77
C LEU A 96 -11.82 10.69 -4.47
N VAL A 97 -12.48 10.60 -3.31
CA VAL A 97 -11.80 10.45 -2.01
C VAL A 97 -10.88 9.23 -2.03
N GLY A 98 -11.41 8.06 -2.42
CA GLY A 98 -10.62 6.82 -2.53
C GLY A 98 -9.50 6.94 -3.57
N SER A 99 -9.77 7.55 -4.73
CA SER A 99 -8.76 7.73 -5.78
C SER A 99 -7.62 8.65 -5.33
N VAL A 100 -7.91 9.73 -4.61
CA VAL A 100 -6.87 10.63 -4.06
C VAL A 100 -6.06 9.94 -2.97
N VAL A 101 -6.71 9.21 -2.05
CA VAL A 101 -6.03 8.43 -1.02
C VAL A 101 -5.13 7.37 -1.66
N GLY A 102 -5.62 6.63 -2.65
CA GLY A 102 -4.85 5.62 -3.38
C GLY A 102 -3.66 6.20 -4.13
N LEU A 103 -3.87 7.33 -4.81
CA LEU A 103 -2.82 8.04 -5.52
C LEU A 103 -1.71 8.50 -4.58
N LEU A 104 -2.05 9.08 -3.42
CA LEU A 104 -1.07 9.53 -2.44
C LEU A 104 -0.33 8.36 -1.79
N LEU A 105 -1.04 7.29 -1.40
CA LEU A 105 -0.41 6.07 -0.88
C LEU A 105 0.58 5.49 -1.89
N SER A 106 0.13 5.25 -3.12
CA SER A 106 0.97 4.66 -4.17
C SER A 106 2.15 5.56 -4.53
N LEU A 107 1.97 6.89 -4.54
CA LEU A 107 3.04 7.86 -4.80
C LEU A 107 4.16 7.73 -3.78
N GLY A 108 3.82 7.79 -2.50
CA GLY A 108 4.82 7.76 -1.46
C GLY A 108 5.52 6.41 -1.34
N TYR A 109 4.77 5.29 -1.43
CA TYR A 109 5.39 3.96 -1.40
C TYR A 109 6.24 3.68 -2.64
N THR A 110 5.87 4.19 -3.84
CA THR A 110 6.71 4.12 -5.04
C THR A 110 8.00 4.89 -4.83
N ALA A 111 7.92 6.14 -4.36
CA ALA A 111 9.09 6.97 -4.09
C ALA A 111 10.02 6.32 -3.05
N LEU A 112 9.46 5.82 -1.95
CA LEU A 112 10.20 5.13 -0.91
C LEU A 112 10.92 3.87 -1.43
N THR A 113 10.21 3.03 -2.20
CA THR A 113 10.78 1.80 -2.76
C THR A 113 11.93 2.10 -3.74
N LEU A 114 11.76 3.10 -4.61
CA LEU A 114 12.81 3.54 -5.54
C LEU A 114 14.02 4.10 -4.79
N TRP A 115 13.80 4.87 -3.75
CA TRP A 115 14.86 5.44 -2.94
C TRP A 115 15.68 4.37 -2.22
N ILE A 116 15.06 3.57 -1.34
CA ILE A 116 15.77 2.55 -0.56
C ILE A 116 16.43 1.51 -1.48
N GLY A 117 15.70 1.04 -2.51
CA GLY A 117 16.26 0.11 -3.47
C GLY A 117 17.45 0.71 -4.24
N GLY A 118 17.34 1.96 -4.63
CA GLY A 118 18.40 2.68 -5.32
C GLY A 118 19.65 2.90 -4.47
N ASP A 119 19.51 3.23 -3.18
CA ASP A 119 20.64 3.37 -2.25
C ASP A 119 21.40 2.05 -2.10
N VAL A 120 20.68 0.93 -1.96
CA VAL A 120 21.34 -0.38 -1.91
C VAL A 120 21.98 -0.74 -3.24
N VAL A 121 21.38 -0.39 -4.39
CA VAL A 121 22.00 -0.58 -5.72
C VAL A 121 23.28 0.24 -5.83
N VAL A 122 23.28 1.52 -5.45
CA VAL A 122 24.49 2.37 -5.47
C VAL A 122 25.56 1.80 -4.57
N GLY A 123 25.23 1.44 -3.33
CA GLY A 123 26.18 0.87 -2.37
C GLY A 123 26.78 -0.44 -2.85
N THR A 124 25.97 -1.35 -3.43
CA THR A 124 26.47 -2.63 -3.98
C THR A 124 27.32 -2.44 -5.23
N LEU A 125 26.96 -1.52 -6.15
CA LEU A 125 27.78 -1.17 -7.31
C LEU A 125 29.10 -0.56 -6.89
N ALA A 126 29.10 0.38 -5.96
CA ALA A 126 30.33 0.99 -5.42
C ALA A 126 31.26 -0.08 -4.86
N ARG A 127 30.73 -1.07 -4.14
CA ARG A 127 31.53 -2.16 -3.57
C ARG A 127 32.06 -3.15 -4.62
N LEU A 128 31.31 -3.40 -5.71
CA LEU A 128 31.70 -4.35 -6.77
C LEU A 128 32.67 -3.72 -7.79
N THR A 129 32.49 -2.44 -8.10
CA THR A 129 33.16 -1.81 -9.25
C THR A 129 34.06 -0.63 -8.85
N GLY A 130 33.99 -0.18 -7.58
CA GLY A 130 34.69 1.03 -7.15
C GLY A 130 34.09 2.34 -7.64
N LEU A 131 32.87 2.31 -8.19
CA LEU A 131 32.13 3.53 -8.59
C LEU A 131 31.91 4.46 -7.38
N PRO A 132 32.09 5.78 -7.53
CA PRO A 132 31.83 6.71 -6.45
C PRO A 132 30.36 6.73 -6.08
N SER A 133 30.04 6.65 -4.77
CA SER A 133 28.68 6.74 -4.24
C SER A 133 28.20 8.19 -4.05
N GLY A 134 28.47 9.05 -5.04
CA GLY A 134 28.08 10.46 -5.00
C GLY A 134 26.66 10.71 -5.54
N GLY A 135 26.16 11.96 -5.37
CA GLY A 135 24.82 12.35 -5.81
C GLY A 135 24.53 12.10 -7.29
N ALA A 136 25.53 12.22 -8.17
CA ALA A 136 25.38 11.92 -9.60
C ALA A 136 25.07 10.43 -9.84
N THR A 137 25.75 9.51 -9.14
CA THR A 137 25.53 8.06 -9.24
C THR A 137 24.13 7.71 -8.73
N HIS A 138 23.69 8.28 -7.60
CA HIS A 138 22.32 8.10 -7.09
C HIS A 138 21.28 8.60 -8.11
N ALA A 139 21.48 9.78 -8.69
CA ALA A 139 20.58 10.34 -9.69
C ALA A 139 20.42 9.42 -10.91
N VAL A 140 21.51 8.89 -11.44
CA VAL A 140 21.49 7.96 -12.59
C VAL A 140 20.77 6.66 -12.21
N VAL A 141 21.10 6.07 -11.07
CA VAL A 141 20.47 4.79 -10.63
C VAL A 141 18.98 4.97 -10.40
N TYR A 142 18.54 6.03 -9.71
CA TYR A 142 17.13 6.31 -9.52
C TYR A 142 16.39 6.51 -10.85
N ALA A 143 16.98 7.25 -11.80
CA ALA A 143 16.37 7.46 -13.11
C ALA A 143 16.24 6.15 -13.90
N VAL A 144 17.25 5.28 -13.86
CA VAL A 144 17.21 3.96 -14.52
C VAL A 144 16.17 3.06 -13.89
N LEU A 145 16.12 2.96 -12.55
CA LEU A 145 15.12 2.17 -11.84
C LEU A 145 13.69 2.69 -12.12
N ALA A 146 13.51 4.01 -12.09
CA ALA A 146 12.23 4.62 -12.43
C ALA A 146 11.80 4.31 -13.88
N ALA A 147 12.71 4.41 -14.85
CA ALA A 147 12.45 4.07 -16.25
C ALA A 147 12.03 2.60 -16.41
N CYS A 148 12.76 1.66 -15.78
CA CYS A 148 12.40 0.24 -15.78
C CYS A 148 11.01 -0.01 -15.16
N THR A 149 10.70 0.69 -14.08
CA THR A 149 9.40 0.63 -13.39
C THR A 149 8.26 1.08 -14.29
N VAL A 150 8.45 2.19 -15.04
CA VAL A 150 7.47 2.72 -16.00
C VAL A 150 7.13 1.70 -17.08
N VAL A 151 8.12 0.99 -17.61
CA VAL A 151 7.89 -0.06 -18.62
C VAL A 151 6.93 -1.11 -18.08
N GLY A 152 7.16 -1.63 -16.87
CA GLY A 152 6.28 -2.61 -16.23
C GLY A 152 4.85 -2.10 -16.06
N ALA A 153 4.68 -0.86 -15.58
CA ALA A 153 3.37 -0.27 -15.32
C ALA A 153 2.57 0.03 -16.59
N VAL A 154 3.23 0.48 -17.67
CA VAL A 154 2.59 0.80 -18.97
C VAL A 154 2.06 -0.45 -19.67
N PHE A 155 2.80 -1.57 -19.64
CA PHE A 155 2.33 -2.84 -20.21
C PHE A 155 1.19 -3.46 -19.40
N GLY A 156 1.04 -3.12 -18.13
CA GLY A 156 -0.13 -3.39 -17.30
C GLY A 156 -0.15 -4.74 -16.62
N TYR A 157 -1.35 -5.15 -16.18
CA TYR A 157 -1.59 -6.29 -15.29
C TYR A 157 -0.93 -7.60 -15.76
N GLY A 158 -1.01 -7.94 -17.03
CA GLY A 158 -0.48 -9.20 -17.56
C GLY A 158 1.04 -9.35 -17.45
N LEU A 159 1.81 -8.26 -17.64
CA LEU A 159 3.25 -8.26 -17.44
C LEU A 159 3.58 -8.28 -15.94
N LEU A 160 2.89 -7.45 -15.15
CA LEU A 160 3.09 -7.38 -13.70
C LEU A 160 2.83 -8.73 -13.02
N LEU A 161 1.80 -9.45 -13.41
CA LEU A 161 1.52 -10.81 -12.90
C LEU A 161 2.66 -11.79 -13.19
N ARG A 162 3.23 -11.75 -14.41
CA ARG A 162 4.36 -12.64 -14.77
C ARG A 162 5.61 -12.28 -13.97
N LEU A 163 5.92 -10.99 -13.85
CA LEU A 163 7.01 -10.50 -13.02
C LEU A 163 6.81 -10.90 -11.54
N SER A 164 5.63 -10.72 -11.00
CA SER A 164 5.33 -11.09 -9.61
C SER A 164 5.50 -12.60 -9.36
N LYS A 165 5.12 -13.47 -10.32
CA LYS A 165 5.37 -14.92 -10.21
C LYS A 165 6.86 -15.25 -10.15
N ALA A 166 7.67 -14.61 -10.99
CA ALA A 166 9.11 -14.80 -10.98
C ALA A 166 9.75 -14.23 -9.70
N LEU A 167 9.32 -13.03 -9.29
CA LEU A 167 9.80 -12.35 -8.09
C LEU A 167 9.43 -13.11 -6.81
N ALA A 168 8.23 -13.68 -6.71
CA ALA A 168 7.83 -14.46 -5.53
C ALA A 168 8.83 -15.60 -5.25
N ILE A 169 9.29 -16.29 -6.30
CA ILE A 169 10.28 -17.37 -6.16
C ILE A 169 11.69 -16.79 -5.96
N GLY A 170 12.13 -15.92 -6.87
CA GLY A 170 13.48 -15.36 -6.87
C GLY A 170 13.80 -14.59 -5.60
N MET A 171 12.90 -13.73 -5.14
CA MET A 171 13.10 -12.95 -3.92
C MET A 171 13.05 -13.82 -2.65
N THR A 172 12.20 -14.85 -2.61
CA THR A 172 12.22 -15.81 -1.49
C THR A 172 13.59 -16.49 -1.37
N LEU A 173 14.19 -16.90 -2.49
CA LEU A 173 15.54 -17.47 -2.51
C LEU A 173 16.60 -16.45 -2.10
N LEU A 174 16.54 -15.22 -2.65
CA LEU A 174 17.52 -14.17 -2.37
C LEU A 174 17.47 -13.73 -0.89
N LEU A 175 16.28 -13.54 -0.31
CA LEU A 175 16.13 -13.24 1.12
C LEU A 175 16.54 -14.43 2.00
N GLY A 176 16.22 -15.67 1.57
CA GLY A 176 16.67 -16.89 2.26
C GLY A 176 18.20 -17.00 2.31
N LEU A 177 18.91 -16.71 1.20
CA LEU A 177 20.37 -16.60 1.18
C LEU A 177 20.88 -15.48 2.12
N GLY A 178 20.12 -14.38 2.21
CA GLY A 178 20.43 -13.29 3.14
C GLY A 178 20.38 -13.69 4.60
N LEU A 179 19.45 -14.57 5.01
CA LEU A 179 19.45 -15.08 6.38
C LEU A 179 20.76 -15.81 6.72
N VAL A 180 21.32 -16.53 5.77
CA VAL A 180 22.63 -17.19 5.95
C VAL A 180 23.76 -16.16 5.93
N ALA A 181 23.69 -15.17 5.03
CA ALA A 181 24.71 -14.16 4.86
C ALA A 181 24.94 -13.30 6.13
N TYR A 182 23.88 -12.96 6.83
CA TYR A 182 23.92 -12.15 8.06
C TYR A 182 23.84 -12.95 9.37
N GLY A 183 23.88 -14.30 9.30
CA GLY A 183 23.63 -15.18 10.44
C GLY A 183 24.64 -15.15 11.58
N GLY A 184 25.86 -14.63 11.34
CA GLY A 184 26.96 -14.65 12.31
C GLY A 184 26.89 -13.58 13.41
N ASP A 185 26.19 -12.47 13.19
CA ASP A 185 26.29 -11.25 13.99
C ASP A 185 25.00 -10.81 14.67
N LEU A 186 23.98 -11.68 14.69
CA LEU A 186 22.67 -11.34 15.26
C LEU A 186 22.75 -11.03 16.76
N THR A 187 22.32 -9.84 17.16
CA THR A 187 22.12 -9.45 18.55
C THR A 187 20.63 -9.41 18.89
N VAL A 188 20.26 -9.95 20.08
CA VAL A 188 18.86 -9.92 20.54
C VAL A 188 18.52 -8.59 21.20
N ALA A 189 19.52 -7.95 21.81
CA ALA A 189 19.39 -6.65 22.45
C ALA A 189 19.24 -5.50 21.42
N PRO A 190 18.69 -4.34 21.84
CA PRO A 190 18.74 -3.13 21.02
C PRO A 190 20.18 -2.80 20.57
N VAL A 191 20.31 -2.09 19.46
CA VAL A 191 21.61 -1.57 19.05
C VAL A 191 22.11 -0.60 20.12
N ALA A 192 23.37 -0.71 20.52
CA ALA A 192 23.95 0.10 21.59
C ALA A 192 23.73 1.60 21.35
N ASP A 193 23.48 2.34 22.43
CA ASP A 193 23.28 3.79 22.44
C ASP A 193 22.01 4.29 21.71
N THR A 194 21.05 3.43 21.41
CA THR A 194 19.77 3.82 20.82
C THR A 194 18.67 3.88 21.90
N PRO A 195 18.32 5.07 22.40
CA PRO A 195 17.23 5.22 23.35
C PRO A 195 15.86 4.96 22.67
N TYR A 196 14.85 4.65 23.46
CA TYR A 196 13.48 4.59 22.94
C TYR A 196 13.06 5.93 22.34
N LEU A 197 12.62 5.95 21.09
CA LEU A 197 12.29 7.17 20.34
C LEU A 197 11.29 8.05 21.08
N LEU A 198 10.28 7.48 21.74
CA LEU A 198 9.28 8.19 22.54
C LEU A 198 9.56 8.13 24.06
N GLY A 199 10.82 7.97 24.46
CA GLY A 199 11.27 7.99 25.85
C GLY A 199 10.88 6.78 26.71
N SER A 200 9.94 5.93 26.24
CA SER A 200 9.49 4.75 26.97
C SER A 200 9.10 3.60 26.03
N PHE A 201 9.05 2.37 26.58
CA PHE A 201 8.84 1.16 25.81
C PHE A 201 7.47 1.13 25.09
N TRP A 202 6.37 1.30 25.83
CA TRP A 202 5.03 1.10 25.26
C TRP A 202 4.65 2.09 24.16
N PRO A 203 4.82 3.41 24.32
CA PRO A 203 4.60 4.35 23.22
C PRO A 203 5.44 4.03 21.99
N THR A 204 6.72 3.70 22.17
CA THR A 204 7.63 3.33 21.08
C THR A 204 7.21 2.04 20.39
N TRP A 205 6.79 1.02 21.17
CA TRP A 205 6.30 -0.24 20.61
C TRP A 205 5.02 -0.06 19.79
N VAL A 206 4.07 0.75 20.29
CA VAL A 206 2.83 1.07 19.55
C VAL A 206 3.15 1.85 18.28
N LEU A 207 4.03 2.85 18.36
CA LEU A 207 4.50 3.57 17.17
C LEU A 207 5.10 2.61 16.13
N ALA A 208 5.96 1.68 16.56
CA ALA A 208 6.54 0.67 15.69
C ALA A 208 5.47 -0.25 15.09
N ALA A 209 4.48 -0.69 15.88
CA ALA A 209 3.38 -1.52 15.39
C ALA A 209 2.54 -0.80 14.32
N VAL A 210 2.29 0.51 14.47
CA VAL A 210 1.54 1.30 13.49
C VAL A 210 2.41 1.64 12.28
N ALA A 211 3.59 2.20 12.47
CA ALA A 211 4.45 2.67 11.40
C ALA A 211 5.04 1.52 10.55
N ALA A 212 5.47 0.44 11.16
CA ALA A 212 6.07 -0.68 10.46
C ALA A 212 5.05 -1.77 10.09
N GLY A 213 4.30 -2.27 11.07
CA GLY A 213 3.43 -3.42 10.87
C GLY A 213 2.13 -3.08 10.13
N LEU A 214 1.37 -2.12 10.65
CA LEU A 214 0.02 -1.82 10.18
C LEU A 214 0.00 -1.05 8.85
N SER A 215 0.95 -0.17 8.64
CA SER A 215 1.03 0.67 7.44
C SER A 215 1.18 -0.14 6.15
N GLY A 216 1.89 -1.27 6.18
CA GLY A 216 2.05 -2.16 5.04
C GLY A 216 0.71 -2.64 4.47
N PRO A 217 -0.16 -3.31 5.25
CA PRO A 217 -1.51 -3.65 4.81
C PRO A 217 -2.35 -2.43 4.40
N VAL A 218 -2.24 -1.30 5.11
CA VAL A 218 -3.00 -0.08 4.79
C VAL A 218 -2.60 0.50 3.43
N ALA A 219 -1.36 0.31 2.98
CA ALA A 219 -0.97 0.66 1.62
C ALA A 219 -1.83 -0.02 0.53
N PHE A 220 -2.43 -1.16 0.84
CA PHE A 220 -3.25 -1.94 -0.08
C PHE A 220 -4.75 -1.65 -0.01
N ILE A 221 -5.22 -0.73 0.84
CA ILE A 221 -6.67 -0.47 1.00
C ILE A 221 -7.36 -0.06 -0.30
N THR A 222 -6.67 0.58 -1.22
CA THR A 222 -7.20 0.96 -2.54
C THR A 222 -6.74 0.02 -3.64
N LEU A 223 -5.57 -0.61 -3.50
CA LEU A 223 -4.89 -1.39 -4.54
C LEU A 223 -5.48 -2.80 -4.74
N LEU A 224 -6.00 -3.43 -3.68
CA LEU A 224 -6.50 -4.82 -3.77
C LEU A 224 -7.50 -5.01 -4.90
N GLY A 225 -8.32 -4.00 -5.15
CA GLY A 225 -9.31 -4.01 -6.22
C GLY A 225 -8.72 -4.17 -7.61
N ASP A 226 -7.54 -3.60 -7.84
CA ASP A 226 -6.86 -3.60 -9.13
C ASP A 226 -6.46 -5.02 -9.57
N TYR A 227 -6.31 -5.93 -8.61
CA TYR A 227 -5.95 -7.32 -8.85
C TYR A 227 -7.18 -8.24 -8.77
N THR A 228 -8.06 -8.02 -7.80
CA THR A 228 -9.21 -8.90 -7.57
C THR A 228 -10.34 -8.70 -8.59
N ARG A 229 -10.38 -7.56 -9.31
CA ARG A 229 -11.31 -7.34 -10.42
C ARG A 229 -11.15 -8.34 -11.57
N TYR A 230 -9.98 -8.96 -11.72
CA TYR A 230 -9.70 -10.00 -12.72
C TYR A 230 -10.08 -11.42 -12.29
N ILE A 231 -10.58 -11.60 -11.05
CA ILE A 231 -11.02 -12.89 -10.52
C ILE A 231 -12.54 -13.02 -10.67
N SER A 232 -13.00 -14.11 -11.29
CA SER A 232 -14.42 -14.37 -11.47
C SER A 232 -15.07 -14.94 -10.20
N PRO A 233 -16.14 -14.33 -9.65
CA PRO A 233 -16.88 -14.89 -8.52
C PRO A 233 -17.71 -16.12 -8.90
N ALA A 234 -17.92 -16.39 -10.19
CA ALA A 234 -18.54 -17.63 -10.67
C ALA A 234 -17.60 -18.82 -10.54
N ARG A 235 -16.29 -18.61 -10.67
CA ARG A 235 -15.25 -19.66 -10.60
C ARG A 235 -14.62 -19.80 -9.22
N HIS A 236 -14.60 -18.74 -8.42
CA HIS A 236 -13.90 -18.71 -7.13
C HIS A 236 -14.76 -18.13 -6.03
N SER A 237 -14.90 -18.86 -4.92
CA SER A 237 -15.70 -18.41 -3.78
C SER A 237 -15.08 -17.18 -3.09
N SER A 238 -15.91 -16.29 -2.57
CA SER A 238 -15.46 -15.14 -1.78
C SER A 238 -14.58 -15.54 -0.60
N ARG A 239 -14.86 -16.68 0.04
CA ARG A 239 -14.06 -17.23 1.14
C ARG A 239 -12.64 -17.60 0.71
N THR A 240 -12.50 -18.21 -0.47
CA THR A 240 -11.18 -18.56 -1.03
C THR A 240 -10.37 -17.30 -1.35
N VAL A 241 -10.99 -16.31 -2.02
CA VAL A 241 -10.31 -15.04 -2.35
C VAL A 241 -9.89 -14.30 -1.08
N TRP A 242 -10.77 -14.19 -0.08
CA TRP A 242 -10.44 -13.57 1.20
C TRP A 242 -9.28 -14.26 1.93
N ARG A 243 -9.31 -15.59 2.04
CA ARG A 243 -8.21 -16.36 2.67
C ARG A 243 -6.88 -16.19 1.93
N THR A 244 -6.92 -16.19 0.61
CA THR A 244 -5.72 -15.97 -0.22
C THR A 244 -5.19 -14.55 -0.03
N THR A 245 -6.06 -13.56 0.07
CA THR A 245 -5.66 -12.16 0.37
C THR A 245 -5.02 -12.06 1.75
N CYS A 246 -5.63 -12.66 2.78
CA CYS A 246 -5.03 -12.70 4.12
C CYS A 246 -3.64 -13.35 4.10
N LEU A 247 -3.53 -14.54 3.51
CA LEU A 247 -2.25 -15.26 3.42
C LEU A 247 -1.20 -14.46 2.64
N GLY A 248 -1.60 -13.90 1.49
CA GLY A 248 -0.71 -13.13 0.62
C GLY A 248 -0.21 -11.84 1.27
N LEU A 249 -1.07 -11.10 1.97
CA LEU A 249 -0.67 -9.90 2.71
C LEU A 249 0.18 -10.25 3.94
N VAL A 250 -0.23 -11.24 4.74
CA VAL A 250 0.55 -11.64 5.92
C VAL A 250 1.93 -12.13 5.50
N ALA A 251 2.03 -13.10 4.60
CA ALA A 251 3.32 -13.64 4.19
C ALA A 251 4.15 -12.62 3.39
N GLY A 252 3.51 -11.91 2.44
CA GLY A 252 4.19 -10.92 1.59
C GLY A 252 4.77 -9.75 2.37
N LEU A 253 4.15 -9.34 3.47
CA LEU A 253 4.62 -8.24 4.30
C LEU A 253 5.52 -8.71 5.46
N LEU A 254 5.12 -9.74 6.21
CA LEU A 254 5.90 -10.17 7.38
C LEU A 254 7.27 -10.76 6.99
N ILE A 255 7.35 -11.55 5.93
CA ILE A 255 8.64 -12.16 5.54
C ILE A 255 9.72 -11.09 5.33
N PRO A 256 9.53 -10.07 4.46
CA PRO A 256 10.54 -9.04 4.27
C PRO A 256 10.73 -8.14 5.49
N GLN A 257 9.67 -7.81 6.23
CA GLN A 257 9.80 -6.99 7.45
C GLN A 257 10.60 -7.70 8.53
N LEU A 258 10.35 -9.00 8.78
CA LEU A 258 11.14 -9.78 9.74
C LEU A 258 12.60 -9.94 9.28
N PHE A 259 12.83 -10.10 7.97
CA PHE A 259 14.16 -10.03 7.40
C PHE A 259 14.81 -8.66 7.64
N GLY A 260 14.06 -7.56 7.52
CA GLY A 260 14.53 -6.21 7.81
C GLY A 260 14.95 -6.02 9.28
N THR A 261 14.12 -6.49 10.21
CA THR A 261 14.46 -6.48 11.64
C THR A 261 15.74 -7.29 11.92
N TYR A 262 15.81 -8.50 11.34
CA TYR A 262 16.96 -9.39 11.48
C TYR A 262 18.24 -8.73 10.96
N THR A 263 18.25 -8.24 9.73
CA THR A 263 19.43 -7.64 9.10
C THR A 263 19.82 -6.31 9.73
N ALA A 264 18.86 -5.51 10.21
CA ALA A 264 19.15 -4.26 10.92
C ALA A 264 19.90 -4.51 12.24
N LEU A 265 19.52 -5.52 12.99
CA LEU A 265 20.20 -5.91 14.24
C LEU A 265 21.55 -6.56 13.95
N ALA A 266 21.65 -7.43 12.95
CA ALA A 266 22.91 -8.08 12.56
C ALA A 266 23.93 -7.07 12.03
N ALA A 267 23.52 -6.11 11.21
CA ALA A 267 24.36 -5.05 10.66
C ALA A 267 24.52 -3.84 11.60
N ARG A 268 23.89 -3.85 12.80
CA ARG A 268 23.87 -2.73 13.75
C ARG A 268 23.44 -1.40 13.13
N GLY A 269 22.47 -1.46 12.19
CA GLY A 269 21.97 -0.34 11.42
C GLY A 269 20.85 0.42 12.08
N ALA A 270 21.07 1.08 13.23
CA ALA A 270 20.05 1.84 13.93
C ALA A 270 19.76 3.22 13.27
N LEU A 271 20.79 3.92 12.78
CA LEU A 271 20.67 5.28 12.22
C LEU A 271 20.40 5.29 10.71
N ASP A 272 20.86 4.28 10.00
CA ASP A 272 20.67 4.07 8.57
C ASP A 272 20.48 2.58 8.31
N TYR A 273 19.77 2.22 7.26
CA TYR A 273 19.57 0.82 6.89
C TYR A 273 20.43 0.37 5.73
N ALA A 274 20.47 1.16 4.64
CA ALA A 274 21.10 0.74 3.38
C ALA A 274 22.62 0.61 3.49
N GLY A 275 23.29 1.59 4.09
CA GLY A 275 24.74 1.60 4.26
C GLY A 275 25.26 0.40 5.07
N PRO A 276 24.80 0.20 6.33
CA PRO A 276 25.17 -0.95 7.15
C PRO A 276 24.83 -2.30 6.52
N LEU A 277 23.68 -2.43 5.85
CA LEU A 277 23.30 -3.64 5.15
C LEU A 277 24.32 -4.04 4.09
N VAL A 278 24.73 -3.08 3.24
CA VAL A 278 25.73 -3.32 2.20
C VAL A 278 27.11 -3.58 2.81
N ALA A 279 27.51 -2.84 3.84
CA ALA A 279 28.81 -2.98 4.49
C ALA A 279 28.98 -4.35 5.17
N ALA A 280 27.93 -4.83 5.86
CA ALA A 280 27.92 -6.13 6.55
C ALA A 280 27.76 -7.32 5.59
N SER A 281 27.40 -7.12 4.32
CA SER A 281 27.22 -8.21 3.36
C SER A 281 28.55 -8.96 3.11
N PRO A 282 28.61 -10.30 3.23
CA PRO A 282 29.78 -11.05 2.77
C PRO A 282 29.94 -10.93 1.26
N ALA A 283 31.17 -11.05 0.75
CA ALA A 283 31.48 -10.82 -0.67
C ALA A 283 30.60 -11.63 -1.64
N TRP A 284 30.29 -12.89 -1.29
CA TRP A 284 29.45 -13.76 -2.11
C TRP A 284 27.98 -13.29 -2.18
N TYR A 285 27.48 -12.53 -1.18
CA TYR A 285 26.09 -12.08 -1.13
C TYR A 285 25.87 -10.71 -1.79
N VAL A 286 26.91 -9.95 -2.09
CA VAL A 286 26.77 -8.61 -2.70
C VAL A 286 26.05 -8.66 -4.05
N VAL A 287 26.33 -9.66 -4.89
CA VAL A 287 25.63 -9.84 -6.18
C VAL A 287 24.16 -10.27 -5.97
N PRO A 288 23.82 -11.29 -5.15
CA PRO A 288 22.44 -11.55 -4.76
C PRO A 288 21.70 -10.33 -4.20
N LEU A 289 22.35 -9.51 -3.37
CA LEU A 289 21.76 -8.29 -2.81
C LEU A 289 21.47 -7.24 -3.89
N LEU A 290 22.39 -7.05 -4.86
CA LEU A 290 22.17 -6.18 -6.02
C LEU A 290 20.96 -6.63 -6.84
N LEU A 291 20.84 -7.93 -7.09
CA LEU A 291 19.71 -8.50 -7.83
C LEU A 291 18.39 -8.32 -7.04
N ALA A 292 18.41 -8.54 -5.73
CA ALA A 292 17.25 -8.33 -4.87
C ALA A 292 16.83 -6.85 -4.84
N ALA A 293 17.79 -5.94 -4.72
CA ALA A 293 17.56 -4.50 -4.73
C ALA A 293 16.94 -4.05 -6.06
N THR A 294 17.49 -4.47 -7.18
CA THR A 294 17.04 -4.05 -8.51
C THR A 294 15.67 -4.67 -8.85
N ALA A 295 15.57 -6.00 -8.80
CA ALA A 295 14.38 -6.72 -9.24
C ALA A 295 13.18 -6.48 -8.31
N GLY A 296 13.41 -6.48 -6.99
CA GLY A 296 12.38 -6.20 -6.01
C GLY A 296 11.83 -4.78 -6.13
N THR A 297 12.72 -3.79 -6.33
CA THR A 297 12.33 -2.38 -6.51
C THR A 297 11.47 -2.21 -7.76
N VAL A 298 11.91 -2.71 -8.92
CA VAL A 298 11.15 -2.60 -10.17
C VAL A 298 9.80 -3.31 -10.06
N GLY A 299 9.74 -4.46 -9.40
CA GLY A 299 8.51 -5.21 -9.22
C GLY A 299 7.49 -4.51 -8.33
N ASN A 300 7.89 -4.06 -7.14
CA ASN A 300 7.01 -3.36 -6.19
C ASN A 300 6.58 -2.00 -6.73
N ALA A 301 7.55 -1.15 -7.09
CA ALA A 301 7.25 0.18 -7.61
C ALA A 301 6.43 0.12 -8.92
N GLY A 302 6.64 -0.91 -9.76
CA GLY A 302 5.85 -1.13 -10.98
C GLY A 302 4.38 -1.41 -10.69
N LEU A 303 4.09 -2.20 -9.65
CA LEU A 303 2.73 -2.50 -9.23
C LEU A 303 2.04 -1.27 -8.63
N MET A 304 2.75 -0.52 -7.77
CA MET A 304 2.24 0.73 -7.18
C MET A 304 1.98 1.78 -8.28
N LEU A 305 2.88 1.94 -9.24
CA LEU A 305 2.75 2.86 -10.35
C LEU A 305 1.57 2.49 -11.28
N TYR A 306 1.33 1.19 -11.48
CA TYR A 306 0.15 0.72 -12.21
C TYR A 306 -1.15 1.16 -11.54
N SER A 307 -1.28 0.96 -10.23
CA SER A 307 -2.46 1.35 -9.45
C SER A 307 -2.63 2.85 -9.39
N MET A 308 -1.53 3.60 -9.24
CA MET A 308 -1.52 5.07 -9.27
C MET A 308 -2.03 5.61 -10.63
N GLY A 309 -1.66 4.95 -11.73
CA GLY A 309 -2.18 5.25 -13.06
C GLY A 309 -3.69 5.05 -13.19
N LEU A 310 -4.24 4.01 -12.55
CA LEU A 310 -5.68 3.77 -12.47
C LEU A 310 -6.40 4.82 -11.60
N ASP A 311 -5.82 5.20 -10.47
CA ASP A 311 -6.41 6.23 -9.61
C ASP A 311 -6.41 7.60 -10.30
N LEU A 312 -5.36 7.96 -11.04
CA LEU A 312 -5.35 9.20 -11.82
C LEU A 312 -6.35 9.15 -12.99
N ASP A 313 -6.51 8.01 -13.67
CA ASP A 313 -7.56 7.81 -14.69
C ASP A 313 -8.97 7.96 -14.07
N ALA A 314 -9.16 7.44 -12.85
CA ALA A 314 -10.40 7.62 -12.09
C ALA A 314 -10.71 9.11 -11.77
N ILE A 315 -9.67 9.92 -11.50
CA ILE A 315 -9.81 11.35 -11.22
C ILE A 315 -10.01 12.14 -12.50
N LEU A 316 -9.25 11.83 -13.55
CA LEU A 316 -9.21 12.57 -14.82
C LEU A 316 -9.61 11.69 -16.03
N PRO A 317 -10.90 11.39 -16.23
CA PRO A 317 -11.37 10.49 -17.31
C PRO A 317 -11.11 11.00 -18.75
N ARG A 318 -10.36 12.07 -18.89
CA ARG A 318 -9.94 12.63 -20.21
C ARG A 318 -8.51 12.23 -20.58
N VAL A 319 -7.74 11.78 -19.61
CA VAL A 319 -6.34 11.40 -19.80
C VAL A 319 -6.30 9.91 -20.09
N SER A 320 -5.65 9.49 -21.18
CA SER A 320 -5.48 8.06 -21.42
C SER A 320 -4.63 7.41 -20.32
N ARG A 321 -4.92 6.17 -19.98
CA ARG A 321 -4.23 5.41 -18.95
C ARG A 321 -2.70 5.49 -19.06
N ALA A 322 -2.14 5.33 -20.27
CA ALA A 322 -0.70 5.41 -20.48
C ALA A 322 -0.13 6.80 -20.14
N ARG A 323 -0.84 7.88 -20.51
CA ARG A 323 -0.44 9.25 -20.14
C ARG A 323 -0.55 9.48 -18.63
N ALA A 324 -1.63 8.98 -18.01
CA ALA A 324 -1.78 9.04 -16.56
C ALA A 324 -0.59 8.37 -15.85
N THR A 325 -0.21 7.16 -16.28
CA THR A 325 0.95 6.44 -15.73
C THR A 325 2.26 7.23 -15.90
N LEU A 326 2.49 7.86 -17.04
CA LEU A 326 3.70 8.67 -17.27
C LEU A 326 3.75 9.92 -16.38
N VAL A 327 2.61 10.61 -16.21
CA VAL A 327 2.52 11.79 -15.34
C VAL A 327 2.83 11.42 -13.89
N VAL A 328 2.18 10.37 -13.36
CA VAL A 328 2.41 9.96 -11.98
C VAL A 328 3.82 9.40 -11.77
N ALA A 329 4.42 8.76 -12.79
CA ALA A 329 5.81 8.31 -12.75
C ALA A 329 6.79 9.48 -12.64
N ALA A 330 6.58 10.55 -13.42
CA ALA A 330 7.40 11.76 -13.33
C ALA A 330 7.31 12.40 -11.94
N VAL A 331 6.09 12.49 -11.38
CA VAL A 331 5.86 13.03 -10.03
C VAL A 331 6.54 12.14 -8.98
N ALA A 332 6.37 10.80 -9.05
CA ALA A 332 7.01 9.88 -8.10
C ALA A 332 8.54 9.98 -8.16
N THR A 333 9.12 10.07 -9.37
CA THR A 333 10.55 10.25 -9.55
C THR A 333 11.03 11.57 -8.93
N ALA A 334 10.30 12.68 -9.13
CA ALA A 334 10.62 13.96 -8.51
C ALA A 334 10.61 13.85 -6.96
N PHE A 335 9.66 13.10 -6.38
CA PHE A 335 9.62 12.87 -4.93
C PHE A 335 10.82 12.06 -4.42
N VAL A 336 11.36 11.11 -5.21
CA VAL A 336 12.62 10.39 -4.87
C VAL A 336 13.77 11.39 -4.73
N PHE A 337 13.93 12.28 -5.71
CA PHE A 337 15.00 13.29 -5.68
C PHE A 337 14.81 14.28 -4.52
N LEU A 338 13.59 14.76 -4.27
CA LEU A 338 13.31 15.64 -3.14
C LEU A 338 13.61 14.92 -1.80
N GLY A 339 13.18 13.67 -1.65
CA GLY A 339 13.44 12.89 -0.43
C GLY A 339 14.93 12.70 -0.17
N HIS A 340 15.69 12.28 -1.18
CA HIS A 340 17.11 11.99 -1.03
C HIS A 340 17.98 13.24 -0.78
N PHE A 341 17.67 14.37 -1.44
CA PHE A 341 18.54 15.56 -1.39
C PHE A 341 18.08 16.66 -0.43
N ALA A 342 16.83 16.62 0.06
CA ALA A 342 16.24 17.75 0.79
C ALA A 342 15.70 17.42 2.20
N SER A 343 15.61 16.16 2.62
CA SER A 343 14.95 15.80 3.88
C SER A 343 15.67 14.71 4.69
N ASP A 344 15.37 14.69 6.01
CA ASP A 344 15.61 13.53 6.85
C ASP A 344 14.67 12.41 6.45
N ALA A 345 15.25 11.39 5.84
CA ALA A 345 14.59 10.27 5.25
C ALA A 345 13.67 9.49 6.19
N GLN A 346 14.17 9.18 7.37
CA GLN A 346 13.46 8.38 8.36
C GLN A 346 12.22 9.13 8.88
N SER A 347 12.41 10.40 9.25
CA SER A 347 11.34 11.25 9.78
C SER A 347 10.26 11.51 8.73
N ALA A 348 10.67 11.80 7.48
CA ALA A 348 9.74 12.00 6.37
C ALA A 348 8.93 10.73 6.06
N MET A 349 9.60 9.57 5.98
CA MET A 349 8.96 8.27 5.75
C MET A 349 7.95 7.93 6.84
N THR A 350 8.37 8.01 8.10
CA THR A 350 7.52 7.67 9.24
C THR A 350 6.29 8.59 9.29
N SER A 351 6.49 9.90 9.13
CA SER A 351 5.39 10.87 9.12
C SER A 351 4.42 10.63 7.96
N PHE A 352 4.93 10.44 6.75
CA PHE A 352 4.12 10.13 5.57
C PHE A 352 3.21 8.91 5.80
N VAL A 353 3.79 7.81 6.24
CA VAL A 353 3.08 6.55 6.46
C VAL A 353 1.97 6.69 7.51
N LEU A 354 2.27 7.34 8.63
CA LEU A 354 1.31 7.52 9.73
C LEU A 354 0.17 8.46 9.34
N LEU A 355 0.47 9.59 8.70
CA LEU A 355 -0.55 10.54 8.24
C LEU A 355 -1.50 9.91 7.22
N LEU A 356 -0.97 9.16 6.25
CA LEU A 356 -1.82 8.48 5.26
C LEU A 356 -2.62 7.32 5.86
N THR A 357 -2.07 6.63 6.87
CA THR A 357 -2.80 5.62 7.63
C THR A 357 -4.01 6.23 8.33
N ALA A 358 -3.84 7.39 9.00
CA ALA A 358 -4.92 8.11 9.66
C ALA A 358 -6.03 8.57 8.70
N ILE A 359 -5.67 8.98 7.48
CA ILE A 359 -6.63 9.47 6.45
C ILE A 359 -7.30 8.31 5.71
N GLY A 360 -6.56 7.25 5.40
CA GLY A 360 -7.03 6.12 4.60
C GLY A 360 -7.95 5.16 5.38
N THR A 361 -7.68 4.95 6.65
CA THR A 361 -8.41 4.00 7.49
C THR A 361 -9.92 4.26 7.54
N PRO A 362 -10.42 5.48 7.81
CA PRO A 362 -11.87 5.70 7.86
C PRO A 362 -12.54 5.46 6.50
N TRP A 363 -11.87 5.72 5.38
CA TRP A 363 -12.38 5.38 4.05
C TRP A 363 -12.52 3.85 3.89
N ALA A 364 -11.52 3.09 4.30
CA ALA A 364 -11.55 1.63 4.26
C ALA A 364 -12.69 1.06 5.13
N VAL A 365 -12.82 1.54 6.36
CA VAL A 365 -13.86 1.06 7.30
C VAL A 365 -15.27 1.41 6.80
N ILE A 366 -15.49 2.62 6.28
CA ILE A 366 -16.79 3.02 5.68
C ILE A 366 -17.12 2.11 4.49
N THR A 367 -16.13 1.84 3.61
CA THR A 367 -16.30 0.94 2.47
C THR A 367 -16.66 -0.47 2.92
N LEU A 368 -16.02 -1.01 3.97
CA LEU A 368 -16.34 -2.33 4.54
C LEU A 368 -17.74 -2.39 5.13
N ILE A 369 -18.15 -1.39 5.91
CA ILE A 369 -19.50 -1.33 6.48
C ILE A 369 -20.53 -1.26 5.35
N GLY A 370 -20.27 -0.44 4.33
CA GLY A 370 -21.11 -0.35 3.15
C GLY A 370 -21.24 -1.70 2.42
N HIS A 371 -20.12 -2.37 2.16
CA HIS A 371 -20.08 -3.70 1.54
C HIS A 371 -20.85 -4.75 2.34
N ALA A 372 -20.67 -4.77 3.66
CA ALA A 372 -21.40 -5.70 4.53
C ALA A 372 -22.92 -5.45 4.50
N ARG A 373 -23.35 -4.19 4.40
CA ARG A 373 -24.76 -3.80 4.34
C ARG A 373 -25.43 -4.12 3.02
N CYS A 374 -24.75 -3.90 1.90
CA CYS A 374 -25.29 -4.24 0.58
C CYS A 374 -25.20 -5.75 0.27
N LYS A 375 -24.59 -6.55 1.18
CA LYS A 375 -24.41 -8.01 1.01
C LYS A 375 -23.77 -8.40 -0.34
N GLY A 376 -22.91 -7.53 -0.87
CA GLY A 376 -22.26 -7.74 -2.16
C GLY A 376 -23.15 -7.55 -3.38
N ALA A 377 -24.34 -6.94 -3.23
CA ALA A 377 -25.19 -6.55 -4.33
C ALA A 377 -24.76 -5.17 -4.85
N TYR A 378 -24.33 -5.10 -6.11
CA TYR A 378 -23.90 -3.88 -6.77
C TYR A 378 -24.56 -3.74 -8.13
N ASP A 379 -24.68 -2.49 -8.61
CA ASP A 379 -24.99 -2.15 -9.98
C ASP A 379 -23.69 -1.65 -10.66
N PRO A 380 -22.97 -2.49 -11.43
CA PRO A 380 -21.73 -2.11 -12.08
C PRO A 380 -21.88 -0.96 -13.08
N GLU A 381 -23.03 -0.86 -13.76
CA GLU A 381 -23.31 0.18 -14.72
C GLU A 381 -23.46 1.56 -14.05
N ALA A 382 -24.18 1.60 -12.92
CA ALA A 382 -24.33 2.82 -12.13
C ALA A 382 -23.00 3.32 -11.53
N LEU A 383 -22.03 2.45 -11.28
CA LEU A 383 -20.68 2.84 -10.84
C LEU A 383 -19.90 3.57 -11.94
N GLN A 384 -20.18 3.29 -13.24
CA GLN A 384 -19.47 3.85 -14.37
C GLN A 384 -20.03 5.20 -14.85
N VAL A 385 -21.09 5.72 -14.25
CA VAL A 385 -21.77 6.96 -14.67
C VAL A 385 -20.81 8.15 -14.75
N TYR A 386 -19.89 8.28 -13.78
CA TYR A 386 -18.90 9.35 -13.79
C TYR A 386 -17.88 9.20 -14.94
N ASN A 387 -17.40 7.99 -15.21
CA ASN A 387 -16.46 7.72 -16.31
C ASN A 387 -17.08 8.01 -17.65
N ARG A 388 -18.37 7.71 -17.81
CA ARG A 388 -19.16 8.00 -19.01
C ARG A 388 -19.62 9.47 -19.11
N ARG A 389 -19.26 10.31 -18.12
CA ARG A 389 -19.69 11.72 -18.02
C ARG A 389 -21.20 11.90 -18.03
N ALA A 390 -21.92 10.89 -17.60
CA ALA A 390 -23.37 10.89 -17.44
C ALA A 390 -23.79 11.41 -16.06
N ARG A 391 -25.08 11.54 -15.85
CA ARG A 391 -25.71 11.95 -14.58
C ARG A 391 -26.81 10.96 -14.21
N GLY A 392 -27.11 10.83 -12.93
CA GLY A 392 -28.16 9.95 -12.43
C GLY A 392 -27.64 8.55 -12.07
N GLY A 393 -28.55 7.59 -11.94
CA GLY A 393 -28.27 6.21 -11.52
C GLY A 393 -28.32 6.02 -9.99
N ALA A 394 -28.24 4.76 -9.56
CA ALA A 394 -28.44 4.35 -8.16
C ALA A 394 -27.47 5.01 -7.16
N TYR A 395 -26.25 5.35 -7.60
CA TYR A 395 -25.21 5.93 -6.72
C TYR A 395 -24.98 7.43 -6.95
N TRP A 396 -25.95 8.13 -7.59
CA TRP A 396 -25.82 9.57 -7.82
C TRP A 396 -26.00 10.41 -6.55
N PHE A 397 -26.84 9.99 -5.62
CA PHE A 397 -27.16 10.70 -4.36
C PHE A 397 -27.36 12.22 -4.56
N THR A 398 -26.65 13.07 -3.82
CA THR A 398 -26.72 14.54 -3.93
C THR A 398 -25.62 15.03 -4.88
N ALA A 399 -25.97 15.31 -6.12
CA ALA A 399 -25.04 15.80 -7.16
C ALA A 399 -23.81 14.92 -7.36
N GLY A 400 -23.93 13.61 -7.18
CA GLY A 400 -22.86 12.63 -7.33
C GLY A 400 -22.08 12.34 -6.02
N TRP A 401 -22.40 12.97 -4.93
CA TRP A 401 -21.80 12.77 -3.61
C TRP A 401 -22.81 12.15 -2.64
N HIS A 402 -22.31 11.31 -1.73
CA HIS A 402 -23.06 10.89 -0.56
C HIS A 402 -22.61 11.72 0.67
N PRO A 403 -23.30 12.85 1.01
CA PRO A 403 -22.79 13.81 1.99
C PRO A 403 -22.48 13.21 3.35
N ARG A 404 -23.36 12.29 3.83
CA ARG A 404 -23.17 11.62 5.13
C ARG A 404 -21.88 10.81 5.16
N ALA A 405 -21.60 10.00 4.12
CA ALA A 405 -20.36 9.22 4.06
C ALA A 405 -19.12 10.12 4.00
N THR A 406 -19.17 11.21 3.22
CA THR A 406 -18.08 12.17 3.11
C THR A 406 -17.80 12.86 4.45
N VAL A 407 -18.84 13.32 5.16
CA VAL A 407 -18.70 13.91 6.49
C VAL A 407 -18.12 12.91 7.49
N CYS A 408 -18.59 11.66 7.49
CA CYS A 408 -18.06 10.62 8.37
C CYS A 408 -16.57 10.35 8.10
N TRP A 409 -16.16 10.34 6.84
CA TRP A 409 -14.75 10.21 6.48
C TRP A 409 -13.92 11.40 6.95
N VAL A 410 -14.39 12.64 6.71
CA VAL A 410 -13.69 13.85 7.14
C VAL A 410 -13.50 13.87 8.66
N LEU A 411 -14.56 13.59 9.42
CA LEU A 411 -14.49 13.55 10.89
C LEU A 411 -13.58 12.44 11.40
N GLY A 412 -13.64 11.24 10.78
CA GLY A 412 -12.73 10.15 11.10
C GLY A 412 -11.27 10.50 10.81
N ALA A 413 -10.98 11.06 9.63
CA ALA A 413 -9.63 11.49 9.26
C ALA A 413 -9.12 12.61 10.17
N ALA A 414 -9.94 13.63 10.46
CA ALA A 414 -9.58 14.71 11.37
C ALA A 414 -9.27 14.20 12.79
N THR A 415 -10.06 13.25 13.30
CA THR A 415 -9.81 12.63 14.61
C THR A 415 -8.51 11.82 14.59
N GLY A 416 -8.24 11.08 13.52
CA GLY A 416 -6.98 10.37 13.35
C GLY A 416 -5.78 11.31 13.31
N LEU A 417 -5.84 12.36 12.50
CA LEU A 417 -4.78 13.37 12.44
C LEU A 417 -4.57 14.08 13.78
N ALA A 418 -5.64 14.30 14.56
CA ALA A 418 -5.53 14.88 15.89
C ALA A 418 -4.89 13.94 16.92
N ALA A 419 -4.84 12.62 16.67
CA ALA A 419 -4.30 11.63 17.58
C ALA A 419 -3.00 10.97 17.07
N VAL A 420 -2.45 11.42 15.95
CA VAL A 420 -1.23 10.87 15.36
C VAL A 420 0.02 11.41 16.04
N SER A 421 1.03 10.55 16.20
CA SER A 421 2.37 10.93 16.66
C SER A 421 3.38 10.64 15.56
N THR A 422 3.96 11.69 14.98
CA THR A 422 5.01 11.56 13.96
C THR A 422 6.21 12.43 14.31
N PRO A 423 7.41 12.14 13.77
CA PRO A 423 8.57 12.99 13.97
C PRO A 423 8.40 14.44 13.50
N LEU A 424 7.51 14.69 12.53
CA LEU A 424 7.27 16.02 11.94
C LEU A 424 6.00 16.71 12.46
N TYR A 425 5.08 15.94 13.08
CA TYR A 425 3.81 16.48 13.54
C TYR A 425 3.24 15.66 14.70
N GLU A 426 2.82 16.34 15.74
CA GLU A 426 2.14 15.76 16.90
C GLU A 426 0.70 16.28 16.99
N GLY A 427 -0.24 15.34 17.03
CA GLY A 427 -1.65 15.65 17.14
C GLY A 427 -2.04 16.17 18.53
N PRO A 428 -2.99 17.11 18.65
CA PRO A 428 -3.38 17.72 19.94
C PRO A 428 -4.01 16.73 20.93
N LEU A 429 -4.52 15.57 20.47
CA LEU A 429 -5.09 14.55 21.36
C LEU A 429 -4.04 13.63 21.98
N LEU A 430 -2.78 13.70 21.59
CA LEU A 430 -1.71 12.88 22.17
C LEU A 430 -1.53 13.10 23.68
N ALA A 431 -1.77 14.31 24.16
CA ALA A 431 -1.74 14.58 25.59
C ALA A 431 -2.76 13.74 26.40
N LEU A 432 -3.89 13.37 25.79
CA LEU A 432 -4.93 12.54 26.41
C LEU A 432 -4.60 11.05 26.39
N THR A 433 -3.74 10.61 25.47
CA THR A 433 -3.34 9.19 25.30
C THR A 433 -1.98 8.88 25.95
N GLY A 434 -1.39 9.83 26.66
CA GLY A 434 -0.07 9.66 27.27
C GLY A 434 1.05 9.47 26.25
N GLY A 435 0.94 10.10 25.07
CA GLY A 435 1.90 10.01 23.98
C GLY A 435 1.77 8.77 23.09
N ILE A 436 0.72 7.95 23.28
CA ILE A 436 0.47 6.76 22.48
C ILE A 436 -0.31 7.15 21.21
N ASP A 437 0.21 6.76 20.05
CA ASP A 437 -0.47 6.93 18.77
C ASP A 437 -1.71 6.03 18.67
N CYS A 438 -2.89 6.64 18.76
CA CYS A 438 -4.18 5.99 18.59
C CYS A 438 -4.87 6.36 17.27
N SER A 439 -4.15 6.99 16.34
CA SER A 439 -4.69 7.57 15.09
C SER A 439 -5.49 6.56 14.26
N PHE A 440 -4.94 5.37 14.06
CA PHE A 440 -5.59 4.29 13.30
C PHE A 440 -6.93 3.87 13.93
N VAL A 441 -6.92 3.61 15.24
CA VAL A 441 -8.13 3.14 15.95
C VAL A 441 -9.18 4.23 15.97
N LEU A 442 -8.79 5.44 16.36
CA LEU A 442 -9.74 6.56 16.49
C LEU A 442 -10.31 6.97 15.13
N SER A 443 -9.49 7.04 14.08
CA SER A 443 -9.97 7.38 12.73
C SER A 443 -10.97 6.35 12.20
N GLY A 444 -10.66 5.07 12.35
CA GLY A 444 -11.52 3.97 11.90
C GLY A 444 -12.82 3.87 12.70
N VAL A 445 -12.71 3.95 14.04
CA VAL A 445 -13.88 3.85 14.94
C VAL A 445 -14.81 5.05 14.75
N VAL A 446 -14.29 6.27 14.78
CA VAL A 446 -15.12 7.49 14.63
C VAL A 446 -15.77 7.51 13.24
N GLY A 447 -15.00 7.34 12.15
CA GLY A 447 -15.55 7.33 10.81
C GLY A 447 -16.56 6.21 10.60
N GLY A 448 -16.24 4.99 11.07
CA GLY A 448 -17.09 3.81 10.96
C GLY A 448 -18.38 3.90 11.78
N LEU A 449 -18.30 4.28 13.05
CA LEU A 449 -19.48 4.41 13.91
C LEU A 449 -20.42 5.51 13.42
N LEU A 450 -19.89 6.68 13.09
CA LEU A 450 -20.69 7.76 12.52
C LEU A 450 -21.41 7.30 11.24
N TYR A 451 -20.70 6.63 10.34
CA TYR A 451 -21.30 6.09 9.12
C TYR A 451 -22.35 5.03 9.45
N ALA A 452 -22.08 4.16 10.42
CA ALA A 452 -23.01 3.12 10.84
C ALA A 452 -24.33 3.69 11.41
N VAL A 453 -24.27 4.79 12.13
CA VAL A 453 -25.42 5.45 12.77
C VAL A 453 -26.16 6.35 11.77
N LEU A 454 -25.43 7.19 11.02
CA LEU A 454 -26.02 8.21 10.16
C LEU A 454 -26.56 7.66 8.83
N THR A 455 -26.16 6.44 8.43
CA THR A 455 -26.62 5.84 7.18
C THR A 455 -27.55 4.66 7.47
N PRO A 456 -28.87 4.77 7.19
CA PRO A 456 -29.84 3.69 7.42
C PRO A 456 -29.50 2.42 6.64
N ARG A 457 -29.79 1.24 7.21
CA ARG A 457 -29.59 -0.06 6.55
C ARG A 457 -30.40 -0.24 5.26
N THR A 458 -31.53 0.46 5.14
CA THR A 458 -32.47 0.36 4.01
C THR A 458 -32.05 1.17 2.78
N ALA A 459 -31.28 2.25 2.94
CA ALA A 459 -30.89 3.12 1.83
C ALA A 459 -29.91 2.48 0.83
N THR A 460 -29.17 1.44 1.23
CA THR A 460 -28.14 0.80 0.40
C THR A 460 -28.63 -0.36 -0.47
N VAL A 461 -29.77 -0.97 -0.13
CA VAL A 461 -30.28 -2.17 -0.85
C VAL A 461 -31.50 -1.84 -1.73
N ALA A 462 -32.36 -0.91 -1.31
CA ALA A 462 -33.56 -0.54 -2.06
C ALA A 462 -33.27 0.28 -3.33
N ASP A 463 -32.19 1.11 -3.29
CA ASP A 463 -31.82 1.98 -4.42
C ASP A 463 -31.04 1.24 -5.53
N VAL A 464 -30.58 0.00 -5.28
CA VAL A 464 -29.80 -0.81 -6.23
C VAL A 464 -30.67 -1.70 -7.12
N ARG A 465 -31.96 -1.88 -6.78
CA ARG A 465 -32.88 -2.61 -7.67
C ARG A 465 -33.21 -1.69 -8.87
N PRO A 466 -32.97 -2.13 -10.10
CA PRO A 466 -33.45 -1.38 -11.26
C PRO A 466 -34.96 -1.18 -11.06
N LYS A 467 -35.44 0.08 -11.12
CA LYS A 467 -36.87 0.34 -11.25
C LYS A 467 -37.32 -0.44 -12.47
N PRO A 468 -38.41 -1.26 -12.35
CA PRO A 468 -38.97 -1.91 -13.54
C PRO A 468 -39.23 -0.79 -14.55
N GLU A 469 -38.66 -0.92 -15.76
CA GLU A 469 -39.00 -0.04 -16.86
C GLU A 469 -40.51 -0.10 -16.98
N ALA A 470 -41.18 1.05 -16.83
CA ALA A 470 -42.59 1.16 -17.14
C ALA A 470 -42.74 0.75 -18.60
N VAL A 471 -43.26 -0.44 -18.83
CA VAL A 471 -43.66 -0.89 -20.17
C VAL A 471 -44.67 0.14 -20.61
N ALA A 472 -44.23 1.03 -21.53
CA ALA A 472 -45.10 1.96 -22.21
C ALA A 472 -46.06 1.12 -23.03
N SER A 473 -47.32 1.06 -22.54
CA SER A 473 -48.49 0.53 -23.25
C SER A 473 -48.90 1.46 -24.40
#